data_168014e1e8df61f4b94308200187882f
#
_entry.id   168014e1e8df61f4b94308200187882f
#
_cell.length_a   1.000
_cell.length_b   1.000
_cell.length_c   1.000
_cell.angle_alpha   90.00
_cell.angle_beta   90.00
_cell.angle_gamma   90.00
#
_symmetry.space_group_name_H-M   'P 1'
#
loop_
_entity.id
_entity.type
_entity.pdbx_description
1 polymer ?
#
loop_
_entity_poly.entity_id
_entity_poly.type
_entity_poly.pdbx_seq_one_letter_code
_entity_poly.pdbx_strand_id
1 'polypeptide(L)'
;MNSKTSPYALLKNKNILAILDGDTPMGTYLFSDGQTIEVRMPYLSGPNLCDISNQFGLPVSYNRDATLSRWQYLDNLMDYCIEQDKFSALLSYLFDKAQFADALFGYNVAEIDAAYTYITSRAIQMINGILYFGGNELSLIGKQFIVHPIGSHPEVETPKIKAIDREYIKDISSRAMDDVEQNNFDSAITKSRTLLEETFCYVIEKKGAAPSDNG
;
A
#
# COMPACT_ATOMS: atom_id res chain seq x y z
N MET A 1 -32.24 15.15 4.73
CA MET A 1 -31.41 14.41 3.76
C MET A 1 -29.96 14.58 4.18
N ASN A 2 -29.38 13.61 4.88
CA ASN A 2 -27.95 13.64 5.20
C ASN A 2 -27.19 13.30 3.91
N SER A 3 -26.61 14.29 3.26
CA SER A 3 -25.60 14.02 2.25
C SER A 3 -24.42 13.35 2.98
N LYS A 4 -24.25 12.06 2.82
CA LYS A 4 -23.04 11.37 3.28
C LYS A 4 -21.87 12.03 2.54
N THR A 5 -21.14 12.88 3.24
CA THR A 5 -19.88 13.43 2.73
C THR A 5 -18.99 12.24 2.35
N SER A 6 -18.43 12.26 1.16
CA SER A 6 -17.51 11.19 0.71
C SER A 6 -16.44 10.94 1.79
N PRO A 7 -16.11 9.69 2.13
CA PRO A 7 -15.05 9.39 3.09
C PRO A 7 -13.70 9.99 2.67
N TYR A 8 -13.55 10.29 1.39
CA TYR A 8 -12.35 10.91 0.81
C TYR A 8 -12.33 12.45 0.87
N ALA A 9 -13.42 13.11 1.31
CA ALA A 9 -13.51 14.57 1.25
C ALA A 9 -12.37 15.29 1.99
N LEU A 10 -11.93 14.76 3.14
CA LEU A 10 -10.84 15.34 3.91
C LEU A 10 -9.45 14.96 3.40
N LEU A 11 -9.30 13.97 2.53
CA LEU A 11 -7.99 13.67 1.89
C LEU A 11 -7.49 14.80 1.01
N LYS A 12 -8.38 15.63 0.51
CA LYS A 12 -8.08 16.86 -0.23
C LYS A 12 -7.75 18.05 0.67
N ASN A 13 -7.70 17.83 1.99
CA ASN A 13 -7.25 18.86 2.90
C ASN A 13 -5.80 19.26 2.56
N LYS A 14 -5.57 20.57 2.44
CA LYS A 14 -4.26 21.12 2.05
C LYS A 14 -3.11 20.65 2.95
N ASN A 15 -3.39 20.42 4.24
CA ASN A 15 -2.38 19.91 5.17
C ASN A 15 -2.02 18.43 4.87
N ILE A 16 -3.00 17.61 4.45
CA ILE A 16 -2.72 16.24 4.00
C ILE A 16 -1.87 16.25 2.73
N LEU A 17 -2.24 17.09 1.77
CA LEU A 17 -1.47 17.23 0.53
C LEU A 17 -0.04 17.70 0.83
N ALA A 18 0.15 18.64 1.77
CA ALA A 18 1.46 19.12 2.19
C ALA A 18 2.28 18.06 2.96
N ILE A 19 1.64 17.12 3.62
CA ILE A 19 2.33 15.94 4.17
C ILE A 19 2.80 15.05 3.03
N LEU A 20 1.93 14.72 2.09
CA LEU A 20 2.19 13.77 1.02
C LEU A 20 3.22 14.27 -0.01
N ASP A 21 3.28 15.58 -0.28
CA ASP A 21 4.25 16.16 -1.21
C ASP A 21 5.60 16.54 -0.57
N GLY A 22 5.75 16.24 0.73
CA GLY A 22 6.99 16.43 1.48
C GLY A 22 7.24 17.83 2.00
N ASP A 23 6.25 18.75 1.94
CA ASP A 23 6.39 20.12 2.48
C ASP A 23 6.33 20.18 4.00
N THR A 24 5.57 19.27 4.62
CA THR A 24 5.34 19.33 6.06
C THR A 24 6.43 18.60 6.83
N PRO A 25 7.22 19.29 7.68
CA PRO A 25 8.10 18.64 8.64
C PRO A 25 7.27 17.97 9.74
N MET A 26 7.63 16.73 10.11
CA MET A 26 6.89 15.92 11.07
C MET A 26 7.74 15.62 12.34
N GLY A 27 8.84 16.34 12.53
CA GLY A 27 9.77 16.19 13.64
C GLY A 27 11.16 15.75 13.19
N THR A 28 11.89 15.12 14.09
CA THR A 28 13.24 14.58 13.84
C THR A 28 13.31 13.13 14.27
N TYR A 29 14.10 12.34 13.55
CA TYR A 29 14.44 10.96 13.92
C TYR A 29 15.93 10.91 14.31
N LEU A 30 16.22 10.27 15.45
CA LEU A 30 17.58 10.12 16.00
C LEU A 30 18.04 8.68 15.73
N PHE A 31 19.14 8.54 15.00
CA PHE A 31 19.82 7.26 14.81
C PHE A 31 20.66 6.85 16.03
N SER A 32 21.03 5.58 16.06
CA SER A 32 21.84 5.00 17.15
C SER A 32 23.24 5.62 17.30
N ASP A 33 23.77 6.15 16.22
CA ASP A 33 25.08 6.85 16.17
C ASP A 33 25.01 8.33 16.61
N GLY A 34 23.81 8.82 16.97
CA GLY A 34 23.57 10.21 17.36
C GLY A 34 23.27 11.15 16.19
N GLN A 35 23.28 10.69 14.95
CA GLN A 35 22.85 11.51 13.82
C GLN A 35 21.34 11.69 13.82
N THR A 36 20.87 12.80 13.27
CA THR A 36 19.44 13.10 13.15
C THR A 36 19.06 13.43 11.72
N ILE A 37 17.87 12.99 11.32
CA ILE A 37 17.25 13.45 10.08
C ILE A 37 15.93 14.15 10.37
N GLU A 38 15.58 15.10 9.51
CA GLU A 38 14.25 15.69 9.54
C GLU A 38 13.23 14.66 9.00
N VAL A 39 12.18 14.44 9.77
CA VAL A 39 11.09 13.52 9.41
C VAL A 39 10.13 14.22 8.48
N ARG A 40 10.10 13.80 7.23
CA ARG A 40 9.15 14.23 6.21
C ARG A 40 8.97 13.17 5.13
N MET A 41 7.85 13.22 4.42
CA MET A 41 7.71 12.45 3.18
C MET A 41 8.69 12.96 2.11
N PRO A 42 9.05 12.14 1.12
CA PRO A 42 9.91 12.56 0.02
C PRO A 42 9.37 13.80 -0.68
N TYR A 43 10.25 14.77 -0.93
CA TYR A 43 9.87 15.99 -1.61
C TYR A 43 9.52 15.74 -3.08
N LEU A 44 8.30 16.10 -3.46
CA LEU A 44 7.82 15.97 -4.84
C LEU A 44 7.84 17.35 -5.52
N SER A 45 8.74 17.51 -6.50
CA SER A 45 8.76 18.70 -7.34
C SER A 45 7.58 18.74 -8.31
N GLY A 46 7.31 19.92 -8.90
CA GLY A 46 6.26 20.04 -9.93
C GLY A 46 6.44 19.06 -11.11
N PRO A 47 7.65 18.93 -11.69
CA PRO A 47 7.93 17.91 -12.70
C PRO A 47 7.64 16.48 -12.22
N ASN A 48 8.09 16.10 -11.01
CA ASN A 48 7.80 14.77 -10.46
C ASN A 48 6.29 14.52 -10.37
N LEU A 49 5.51 15.49 -9.90
CA LEU A 49 4.05 15.37 -9.81
C LEU A 49 3.39 15.21 -11.18
N CYS A 50 3.91 15.87 -12.22
CA CYS A 50 3.45 15.67 -13.60
C CYS A 50 3.79 14.26 -14.10
N ASP A 51 5.00 13.77 -13.83
CA ASP A 51 5.43 12.43 -14.23
C ASP A 51 4.56 11.35 -13.54
N ILE A 52 4.31 11.49 -12.24
CA ILE A 52 3.42 10.61 -11.49
C ILE A 52 2.00 10.67 -12.07
N SER A 53 1.48 11.88 -12.36
CA SER A 53 0.15 12.03 -12.95
C SER A 53 0.02 11.29 -14.28
N ASN A 54 1.02 11.42 -15.15
CA ASN A 54 1.05 10.70 -16.42
C ASN A 54 1.12 9.19 -16.24
N GLN A 55 1.90 8.71 -15.27
CA GLN A 55 2.01 7.29 -14.92
C GLN A 55 0.65 6.72 -14.46
N PHE A 56 -0.13 7.50 -13.72
CA PHE A 56 -1.46 7.10 -13.26
C PHE A 56 -2.56 7.28 -14.33
N GLY A 57 -2.24 7.90 -15.47
CA GLY A 57 -3.15 8.07 -16.60
C GLY A 57 -3.88 9.42 -16.62
N LEU A 58 -3.43 10.40 -15.83
CA LEU A 58 -3.85 11.79 -15.90
C LEU A 58 -2.84 12.59 -16.75
N PRO A 59 -3.12 12.87 -18.04
CA PRO A 59 -2.18 13.59 -18.89
C PRO A 59 -1.96 15.01 -18.40
N VAL A 60 -0.76 15.33 -17.97
CA VAL A 60 -0.38 16.66 -17.52
C VAL A 60 1.08 16.94 -17.91
N SER A 61 1.39 18.18 -18.25
CA SER A 61 2.75 18.63 -18.52
C SER A 61 3.13 19.78 -17.58
N TYR A 62 4.37 19.74 -17.11
CA TYR A 62 4.91 20.84 -16.32
C TYR A 62 5.25 22.01 -17.24
N ASN A 63 4.61 23.13 -16.99
CA ASN A 63 4.96 24.39 -17.65
C ASN A 63 5.56 25.34 -16.61
N ARG A 64 6.76 25.89 -16.88
CA ARG A 64 7.41 26.85 -15.97
C ARG A 64 6.63 28.14 -15.80
N ASP A 65 5.85 28.50 -16.81
CA ASP A 65 4.93 29.64 -16.79
C ASP A 65 3.54 29.26 -16.26
N ALA A 66 3.40 28.01 -15.73
CA ALA A 66 2.14 27.52 -15.21
C ALA A 66 1.74 28.25 -13.92
N THR A 67 0.45 28.50 -13.81
CA THR A 67 -0.16 29.12 -12.65
C THR A 67 -0.41 28.14 -11.50
N LEU A 68 -0.17 26.82 -11.71
CA LEU A 68 -0.42 25.81 -10.70
C LEU A 68 0.75 25.66 -9.74
N SER A 69 0.45 25.65 -8.46
CA SER A 69 1.40 25.28 -7.39
C SER A 69 1.50 23.76 -7.25
N ARG A 70 2.56 23.26 -6.59
CA ARG A 70 2.77 21.83 -6.36
C ARG A 70 1.57 21.13 -5.75
N TRP A 71 1.01 21.70 -4.69
CA TRP A 71 -0.16 21.13 -4.04
C TRP A 71 -1.38 21.02 -4.96
N GLN A 72 -1.53 21.91 -5.96
CA GLN A 72 -2.62 21.84 -6.94
C GLN A 72 -2.43 20.68 -7.93
N TYR A 73 -1.18 20.39 -8.34
CA TYR A 73 -0.90 19.19 -9.13
C TYR A 73 -1.26 17.92 -8.34
N LEU A 74 -0.88 17.86 -7.06
CA LEU A 74 -1.21 16.71 -6.22
C LEU A 74 -2.71 16.62 -5.92
N ASP A 75 -3.41 17.73 -5.72
CA ASP A 75 -4.87 17.77 -5.54
C ASP A 75 -5.60 17.21 -6.75
N ASN A 76 -5.23 17.67 -7.95
CA ASN A 76 -5.79 17.16 -9.21
C ASN A 76 -5.51 15.66 -9.40
N LEU A 77 -4.31 15.21 -9.08
CA LEU A 77 -3.94 13.79 -9.16
C LEU A 77 -4.74 12.95 -8.14
N MET A 78 -4.91 13.46 -6.93
CA MET A 78 -5.69 12.80 -5.87
C MET A 78 -7.15 12.66 -6.30
N ASP A 79 -7.76 13.72 -6.83
CA ASP A 79 -9.13 13.69 -7.36
C ASP A 79 -9.27 12.63 -8.45
N TYR A 80 -8.41 12.68 -9.43
CA TYR A 80 -8.42 11.70 -10.51
C TYR A 80 -8.28 10.26 -9.99
N CYS A 81 -7.37 10.03 -9.06
CA CYS A 81 -7.17 8.69 -8.50
C CYS A 81 -8.36 8.21 -7.65
N ILE A 82 -9.05 9.12 -6.95
CA ILE A 82 -10.28 8.79 -6.22
C ILE A 82 -11.39 8.42 -7.20
N GLU A 83 -11.59 9.21 -8.26
CA GLU A 83 -12.62 8.98 -9.27
C GLU A 83 -12.40 7.68 -10.08
N GLN A 84 -11.14 7.32 -10.31
CA GLN A 84 -10.74 6.13 -11.07
C GLN A 84 -10.46 4.89 -10.20
N ASP A 85 -10.80 4.93 -8.91
CA ASP A 85 -10.53 3.84 -7.94
C ASP A 85 -9.04 3.45 -7.86
N LYS A 86 -8.15 4.44 -8.07
CA LYS A 86 -6.68 4.28 -8.02
C LYS A 86 -6.05 4.87 -6.77
N PHE A 87 -6.85 5.35 -5.83
CA PHE A 87 -6.40 6.01 -4.60
C PHE A 87 -5.39 5.16 -3.81
N SER A 88 -5.73 3.89 -3.58
CA SER A 88 -4.84 2.96 -2.86
C SER A 88 -3.51 2.77 -3.59
N ALA A 89 -3.53 2.65 -4.92
CA ALA A 89 -2.31 2.53 -5.72
C ALA A 89 -1.46 3.81 -5.66
N LEU A 90 -2.08 4.99 -5.69
CA LEU A 90 -1.36 6.26 -5.53
C LEU A 90 -0.66 6.33 -4.17
N LEU A 91 -1.35 6.03 -3.07
CA LEU A 91 -0.73 6.04 -1.75
C LEU A 91 0.37 4.96 -1.66
N SER A 92 0.13 3.76 -2.18
CA SER A 92 1.16 2.71 -2.21
C SER A 92 2.42 3.17 -2.95
N TYR A 93 2.28 3.92 -4.03
CA TYR A 93 3.41 4.52 -4.75
C TYR A 93 4.13 5.59 -3.91
N LEU A 94 3.39 6.52 -3.31
CA LEU A 94 3.97 7.61 -2.51
C LEU A 94 4.67 7.10 -1.23
N PHE A 95 4.16 6.04 -0.65
CA PHE A 95 4.72 5.39 0.55
C PHE A 95 5.72 4.27 0.21
N ASP A 96 6.01 4.00 -1.06
CA ASP A 96 6.99 2.98 -1.43
C ASP A 96 8.39 3.35 -0.93
N LYS A 97 9.12 2.37 -0.40
CA LYS A 97 10.47 2.57 0.14
C LYS A 97 11.43 3.17 -0.89
N ALA A 98 11.25 2.86 -2.17
CA ALA A 98 12.07 3.41 -3.24
C ALA A 98 11.98 4.94 -3.35
N GLN A 99 10.86 5.54 -2.95
CA GLN A 99 10.71 7.01 -2.93
C GLN A 99 11.62 7.68 -1.91
N PHE A 100 12.08 6.95 -0.90
CA PHE A 100 12.94 7.45 0.19
C PHE A 100 14.43 7.27 -0.11
N ALA A 101 14.80 6.76 -1.29
CA ALA A 101 16.18 6.43 -1.63
C ALA A 101 17.12 7.63 -1.46
N ASP A 102 16.73 8.83 -1.92
CA ASP A 102 17.55 10.02 -1.79
C ASP A 102 17.62 10.55 -0.34
N ALA A 103 16.49 10.51 0.37
CA ALA A 103 16.41 11.01 1.74
C ALA A 103 17.16 10.12 2.75
N LEU A 104 17.28 8.83 2.47
CA LEU A 104 17.93 7.84 3.33
C LEU A 104 19.25 7.33 2.72
N PHE A 105 19.80 8.04 1.74
CA PHE A 105 21.07 7.68 1.13
C PHE A 105 22.23 7.74 2.16
N GLY A 106 23.08 6.72 2.16
CA GLY A 106 24.27 6.65 2.99
C GLY A 106 24.08 5.95 4.35
N TYR A 107 22.85 5.61 4.73
CA TYR A 107 22.55 4.82 5.92
C TYR A 107 22.61 3.31 5.61
N ASN A 108 22.85 2.50 6.63
CA ASN A 108 22.81 1.04 6.48
C ASN A 108 21.36 0.53 6.41
N VAL A 109 21.17 -0.72 5.97
CA VAL A 109 19.84 -1.30 5.72
C VAL A 109 18.94 -1.26 6.96
N ALA A 110 19.47 -1.57 8.15
CA ALA A 110 18.69 -1.57 9.39
C ALA A 110 18.25 -0.15 9.78
N GLU A 111 19.11 0.83 9.59
CA GLU A 111 18.82 2.24 9.82
C GLU A 111 17.78 2.77 8.81
N ILE A 112 17.93 2.42 7.54
CA ILE A 112 16.95 2.75 6.49
C ILE A 112 15.57 2.19 6.87
N ASP A 113 15.49 0.92 7.27
CA ASP A 113 14.23 0.29 7.63
C ASP A 113 13.57 0.93 8.85
N ALA A 114 14.35 1.26 9.86
CA ALA A 114 13.87 1.92 11.07
C ALA A 114 13.38 3.36 10.78
N ALA A 115 14.17 4.14 10.06
CA ALA A 115 13.81 5.51 9.69
C ALA A 115 12.59 5.55 8.76
N TYR A 116 12.55 4.71 7.74
CA TYR A 116 11.40 4.57 6.83
C TYR A 116 10.12 4.23 7.60
N THR A 117 10.17 3.23 8.49
CA THR A 117 9.02 2.83 9.32
C THR A 117 8.55 3.98 10.20
N TYR A 118 9.48 4.71 10.80
CA TYR A 118 9.15 5.87 11.63
C TYR A 118 8.49 6.99 10.81
N ILE A 119 9.06 7.36 9.65
CA ILE A 119 8.56 8.44 8.79
C ILE A 119 7.15 8.11 8.31
N THR A 120 6.95 6.90 7.77
CA THR A 120 5.66 6.47 7.22
C THR A 120 4.58 6.36 8.29
N SER A 121 4.90 5.81 9.45
CA SER A 121 3.99 5.76 10.60
C SER A 121 3.59 7.16 11.07
N ARG A 122 4.55 8.09 11.12
CA ARG A 122 4.29 9.47 11.52
C ARG A 122 3.40 10.20 10.52
N ALA A 123 3.63 10.01 9.21
CA ALA A 123 2.78 10.57 8.16
C ALA A 123 1.33 10.07 8.28
N ILE A 124 1.12 8.76 8.41
CA ILE A 124 -0.20 8.16 8.59
C ILE A 124 -0.87 8.70 9.86
N GLN A 125 -0.15 8.81 10.97
CA GLN A 125 -0.67 9.37 12.22
C GLN A 125 -1.19 10.80 12.04
N MET A 126 -0.42 11.66 11.36
CA MET A 126 -0.81 13.05 11.12
C MET A 126 -2.01 13.16 10.17
N ILE A 127 -2.02 12.35 9.10
CA ILE A 127 -3.17 12.25 8.18
C ILE A 127 -4.42 11.84 8.96
N ASN A 128 -4.32 10.81 9.81
CA ASN A 128 -5.43 10.34 10.63
C ASN A 128 -5.91 11.39 11.63
N GLY A 129 -5.02 12.23 12.16
CA GLY A 129 -5.42 13.35 12.99
C GLY A 129 -6.35 14.34 12.26
N ILE A 130 -6.21 14.50 10.96
CA ILE A 130 -7.10 15.34 10.13
C ILE A 130 -8.37 14.58 9.76
N LEU A 131 -8.25 13.32 9.34
CA LEU A 131 -9.38 12.47 8.95
C LEU A 131 -10.35 12.23 10.13
N TYR A 132 -9.83 12.24 11.37
CA TYR A 132 -10.62 12.11 12.58
C TYR A 132 -11.81 13.10 12.66
N PHE A 133 -11.62 14.32 12.18
CA PHE A 133 -12.69 15.34 12.16
C PHE A 133 -13.84 14.97 11.20
N GLY A 134 -13.61 14.07 10.26
CA GLY A 134 -14.63 13.49 9.38
C GLY A 134 -15.15 12.13 9.84
N GLY A 135 -14.70 11.64 11.01
CA GLY A 135 -15.08 10.33 11.52
C GLY A 135 -14.44 9.17 10.76
N ASN A 136 -13.33 9.43 10.04
CA ASN A 136 -12.64 8.43 9.23
C ASN A 136 -11.18 8.28 9.66
N GLU A 137 -10.59 7.17 9.25
CA GLU A 137 -9.16 6.89 9.40
C GLU A 137 -8.61 6.21 8.15
N LEU A 138 -7.32 6.39 7.90
CA LEU A 138 -6.55 5.74 6.86
C LEU A 138 -5.80 4.57 7.48
N SER A 139 -5.96 3.39 6.94
CA SER A 139 -5.23 2.19 7.35
C SER A 139 -4.55 1.54 6.15
N LEU A 140 -3.37 0.95 6.40
CA LEU A 140 -2.71 0.05 5.47
C LEU A 140 -3.05 -1.38 5.89
N ILE A 141 -3.84 -2.08 5.08
CA ILE A 141 -4.27 -3.44 5.32
C ILE A 141 -3.72 -4.34 4.21
N GLY A 142 -2.81 -5.22 4.56
CA GLY A 142 -2.00 -5.92 3.56
C GLY A 142 -1.13 -4.94 2.78
N LYS A 143 -1.42 -4.76 1.49
CA LYS A 143 -0.72 -3.81 0.61
C LYS A 143 -1.65 -2.68 0.12
N GLN A 144 -2.83 -2.51 0.71
CA GLN A 144 -3.83 -1.55 0.27
C GLN A 144 -4.08 -0.47 1.32
N PHE A 145 -4.08 0.78 0.88
CA PHE A 145 -4.53 1.90 1.69
C PHE A 145 -6.05 2.03 1.58
N ILE A 146 -6.72 2.07 2.74
CA ILE A 146 -8.19 2.14 2.82
C ILE A 146 -8.57 3.26 3.78
N VAL A 147 -9.51 4.12 3.35
CA VAL A 147 -10.16 5.09 4.23
C VAL A 147 -11.49 4.50 4.69
N HIS A 148 -11.66 4.39 5.98
CA HIS A 148 -12.85 3.79 6.57
C HIS A 148 -13.30 4.54 7.83
N PRO A 149 -14.55 4.38 8.27
CA PRO A 149 -15.03 4.96 9.51
C PRO A 149 -14.23 4.48 10.73
N ILE A 150 -13.95 5.37 11.66
CA ILE A 150 -13.24 5.07 12.90
C ILE A 150 -13.96 3.94 13.65
N GLY A 151 -13.20 2.94 14.09
CA GLY A 151 -13.72 1.76 14.80
C GLY A 151 -14.42 0.73 13.91
N SER A 152 -14.44 0.92 12.60
CA SER A 152 -14.80 -0.14 11.67
C SER A 152 -13.58 -1.02 11.38
N HIS A 153 -13.82 -2.30 11.12
CA HIS A 153 -12.79 -3.21 10.64
C HIS A 153 -13.07 -3.47 9.16
N PRO A 154 -12.42 -2.74 8.23
CA PRO A 154 -12.60 -3.01 6.81
C PRO A 154 -12.09 -4.41 6.51
N GLU A 155 -12.98 -5.24 5.98
CA GLU A 155 -12.57 -6.49 5.35
C GLU A 155 -11.93 -6.12 4.01
N VAL A 156 -10.65 -6.41 3.85
CA VAL A 156 -10.05 -6.44 2.52
C VAL A 156 -10.67 -7.62 1.81
N GLU A 157 -11.35 -7.37 0.68
CA GLU A 157 -11.65 -8.47 -0.22
C GLU A 157 -10.32 -9.06 -0.66
N THR A 158 -9.85 -10.03 0.09
CA THR A 158 -8.78 -10.90 -0.39
C THR A 158 -9.24 -11.42 -1.75
N PRO A 159 -8.39 -11.37 -2.79
CA PRO A 159 -8.74 -11.98 -4.07
C PRO A 159 -9.27 -13.37 -3.73
N LYS A 160 -10.49 -13.67 -4.18
CA LYS A 160 -11.14 -14.95 -3.90
C LYS A 160 -10.16 -16.04 -4.31
N ILE A 161 -9.42 -16.53 -3.31
CA ILE A 161 -8.59 -17.72 -3.50
C ILE A 161 -9.58 -18.75 -4.04
N LYS A 162 -9.24 -19.35 -5.16
CA LYS A 162 -10.05 -20.42 -5.74
C LYS A 162 -10.49 -21.30 -4.60
N ALA A 163 -11.79 -21.33 -4.31
CA ALA A 163 -12.28 -22.13 -3.23
C ALA A 163 -11.71 -23.54 -3.40
N ILE A 164 -10.87 -23.97 -2.46
CA ILE A 164 -10.41 -25.36 -2.42
C ILE A 164 -11.66 -26.14 -2.10
N ASP A 165 -12.40 -26.48 -3.13
CA ASP A 165 -13.55 -27.33 -3.02
C ASP A 165 -13.11 -28.80 -3.10
N ARG A 166 -14.05 -29.68 -2.79
CA ARG A 166 -13.79 -31.12 -2.86
C ARG A 166 -13.39 -31.58 -4.27
N GLU A 167 -13.85 -30.89 -5.30
CA GLU A 167 -13.59 -31.23 -6.70
C GLU A 167 -12.15 -30.91 -7.08
N TYR A 168 -11.63 -29.74 -6.68
CA TYR A 168 -10.24 -29.37 -6.87
C TYR A 168 -9.26 -30.32 -6.15
N ILE A 169 -9.52 -30.67 -4.88
CA ILE A 169 -8.73 -31.63 -4.10
C ILE A 169 -8.73 -32.99 -4.80
N LYS A 170 -9.88 -33.42 -5.27
CA LYS A 170 -10.04 -34.70 -5.95
C LYS A 170 -9.28 -34.72 -7.29
N ASP A 171 -9.33 -33.63 -8.06
CA ASP A 171 -8.63 -33.52 -9.34
C ASP A 171 -7.11 -33.55 -9.14
N ILE A 172 -6.54 -32.77 -8.25
CA ILE A 172 -5.09 -32.78 -7.99
C ILE A 172 -4.64 -34.15 -7.42
N SER A 173 -5.43 -34.74 -6.52
CA SER A 173 -5.12 -36.07 -5.98
C SER A 173 -5.13 -37.13 -7.08
N SER A 174 -6.12 -37.09 -7.98
CA SER A 174 -6.18 -38.02 -9.11
C SER A 174 -4.95 -37.88 -10.01
N ARG A 175 -4.59 -36.66 -10.39
CA ARG A 175 -3.43 -36.40 -11.23
C ARG A 175 -2.11 -36.80 -10.55
N ALA A 176 -2.00 -36.66 -9.25
CA ALA A 176 -0.82 -37.12 -8.50
C ALA A 176 -0.74 -38.66 -8.51
N MET A 177 -1.86 -39.36 -8.39
CA MET A 177 -1.89 -40.83 -8.46
C MET A 177 -1.61 -41.32 -9.89
N ASP A 178 -2.14 -40.68 -10.92
CA ASP A 178 -1.82 -40.97 -12.32
C ASP A 178 -0.31 -40.84 -12.61
N ASP A 179 0.35 -39.79 -12.05
CA ASP A 179 1.79 -39.62 -12.15
C ASP A 179 2.55 -40.76 -11.46
N VAL A 180 2.09 -41.25 -10.32
CA VAL A 180 2.71 -42.41 -9.63
C VAL A 180 2.59 -43.66 -10.50
N GLU A 181 1.42 -43.91 -11.10
CA GLU A 181 1.20 -45.06 -11.98
C GLU A 181 2.09 -45.01 -13.26
N GLN A 182 2.40 -43.80 -13.72
CA GLN A 182 3.27 -43.56 -14.85
C GLN A 182 4.77 -43.51 -14.46
N ASN A 183 5.11 -43.77 -13.21
CA ASN A 183 6.45 -43.65 -12.63
C ASN A 183 7.05 -42.23 -12.70
N ASN A 184 6.19 -41.20 -12.77
CA ASN A 184 6.57 -39.81 -12.80
C ASN A 184 6.58 -39.22 -11.38
N PHE A 185 7.47 -39.75 -10.53
CA PHE A 185 7.47 -39.50 -9.08
C PHE A 185 7.75 -38.02 -8.74
N ASP A 186 8.59 -37.32 -9.49
CA ASP A 186 8.90 -35.91 -9.26
C ASP A 186 7.66 -35.02 -9.45
N SER A 187 6.85 -35.31 -10.46
CA SER A 187 5.59 -34.62 -10.73
C SER A 187 4.55 -34.93 -9.63
N ALA A 188 4.44 -36.19 -9.21
CA ALA A 188 3.55 -36.62 -8.13
C ALA A 188 3.90 -35.92 -6.79
N ILE A 189 5.18 -35.83 -6.46
CA ILE A 189 5.67 -35.13 -5.26
C ILE A 189 5.35 -33.64 -5.34
N THR A 190 5.60 -33.00 -6.49
CA THR A 190 5.29 -31.58 -6.69
C THR A 190 3.82 -31.28 -6.51
N LYS A 191 2.94 -32.08 -7.13
CA LYS A 191 1.47 -31.93 -6.97
C LYS A 191 1.00 -32.15 -5.53
N SER A 192 1.57 -33.14 -4.85
CA SER A 192 1.24 -33.42 -3.44
C SER A 192 1.69 -32.26 -2.53
N ARG A 193 2.87 -31.69 -2.77
CA ARG A 193 3.36 -30.52 -2.07
C ARG A 193 2.44 -29.31 -2.27
N THR A 194 2.10 -28.98 -3.52
CA THR A 194 1.18 -27.88 -3.85
C THR A 194 -0.16 -28.07 -3.13
N LEU A 195 -0.72 -29.27 -3.12
CA LEU A 195 -1.98 -29.55 -2.44
C LEU A 195 -1.89 -29.30 -0.93
N LEU A 196 -0.77 -29.70 -0.30
CA LEU A 196 -0.54 -29.46 1.13
C LEU A 196 -0.40 -27.97 1.43
N GLU A 197 0.41 -27.25 0.64
CA GLU A 197 0.63 -25.80 0.80
C GLU A 197 -0.69 -25.03 0.68
N GLU A 198 -1.49 -25.29 -0.35
CA GLU A 198 -2.79 -24.66 -0.54
C GLU A 198 -3.79 -25.01 0.58
N THR A 199 -3.78 -26.27 1.06
CA THR A 199 -4.62 -26.68 2.18
C THR A 199 -4.24 -25.97 3.48
N PHE A 200 -2.94 -25.80 3.75
CA PHE A 200 -2.49 -25.08 4.93
C PHE A 200 -2.83 -23.58 4.82
N CYS A 201 -2.60 -22.95 3.67
CA CYS A 201 -3.01 -21.57 3.44
C CYS A 201 -4.52 -21.37 3.70
N TYR A 202 -5.34 -22.25 3.17
CA TYR A 202 -6.79 -22.22 3.38
C TYR A 202 -7.18 -22.34 4.86
N VAL A 203 -6.54 -23.26 5.61
CA VAL A 203 -6.84 -23.45 7.04
C VAL A 203 -6.40 -22.23 7.87
N ILE A 204 -5.22 -21.64 7.53
CA ILE A 204 -4.70 -20.46 8.21
C ILE A 204 -5.62 -19.27 7.98
N GLU A 205 -6.05 -19.05 6.75
CA GLU A 205 -6.98 -17.98 6.39
C GLU A 205 -8.35 -18.13 7.04
N LYS A 206 -8.89 -19.38 7.07
CA LYS A 206 -10.14 -19.68 7.80
C LYS A 206 -10.05 -19.34 9.27
N LYS A 207 -8.86 -19.36 9.87
CA LYS A 207 -8.61 -18.97 11.26
C LYS A 207 -8.30 -17.49 11.43
N GLY A 208 -8.36 -16.69 10.37
CA GLY A 208 -8.13 -15.24 10.41
C GLY A 208 -6.66 -14.84 10.55
N ALA A 209 -5.73 -15.74 10.20
CA ALA A 209 -4.30 -15.44 10.14
C ALA A 209 -3.84 -15.35 8.68
N ALA A 210 -2.84 -14.49 8.40
CA ALA A 210 -2.19 -14.47 7.10
C ALA A 210 -1.09 -15.55 7.02
N PRO A 211 -0.97 -16.31 5.92
CA PRO A 211 0.15 -17.22 5.73
C PRO A 211 1.47 -16.44 5.72
N SER A 212 2.51 -16.93 6.40
CA SER A 212 3.83 -16.32 6.32
C SER A 212 4.51 -16.69 5.01
N ASP A 213 4.96 -15.71 4.24
CA ASP A 213 5.80 -15.88 3.04
C ASP A 213 7.23 -16.32 3.45
N ASN A 214 7.37 -17.55 3.92
CA ASN A 214 8.66 -18.19 4.13
C ASN A 214 8.75 -19.40 3.20
N GLY A 215 9.15 -19.14 1.97
CA GLY A 215 9.48 -20.17 0.99
C GLY A 215 10.84 -19.95 0.39
#